data_1a274d3dacd66a7ddf845186ee2ee531
#
_entry.id   1a274d3dacd66a7ddf845186ee2ee531
#
_cell.length_a   1.000
_cell.length_b   1.000
_cell.length_c   1.000
_cell.angle_alpha   90.00
_cell.angle_beta   90.00
_cell.angle_gamma   90.00
#
_symmetry.space_group_name_H-M   'P 1'
#
loop_
_entity.id
_entity.type
_entity.pdbx_description
1 polymer ?
#
loop_
_entity_poly.entity_id
_entity_poly.type
_entity_poly.pdbx_seq_one_letter_code
_entity_poly.pdbx_strand_id
1 'polypeptide(L)'
;MQITRNIQWIVVALVTSIGWPAFADSVVYRGIEYAKPDNHRLLADIYVPEGEGPFPGVLMVHGGAWMSGHKGHVAGHAHQLMKRGYTVMSINYRLAPKHKFPAQIDDCRTALRWMRQNAKNYHIDTTRIAGFGYSAGGHLVCLLALNQSEHPEEHLQAVVAGGAPCKFENVPPDSPVLAYWLGGTRRELPVVYREASPTTFVGRDDPPVFFFHGEDDLLVRPRSSKALHDLLAENDVRTEFHLVPEAGHLKAFFDRNAPQRAADFLDSVFVEPLESEREEP
;
A
#
# COMPACT_ATOMS: atom_id res chain seq x y z
N MET A 1 -61.29 -62.62 -21.22
CA MET A 1 -61.27 -61.21 -21.07
C MET A 1 -60.39 -60.93 -19.87
N GLN A 2 -59.07 -60.73 -20.12
CA GLN A 2 -58.04 -60.51 -19.06
C GLN A 2 -57.71 -59.02 -19.00
N ILE A 3 -57.92 -58.45 -17.86
CA ILE A 3 -57.57 -57.05 -17.59
C ILE A 3 -56.23 -57.06 -16.88
N THR A 4 -55.15 -56.65 -17.61
CA THR A 4 -53.82 -56.44 -17.07
C THR A 4 -53.73 -55.02 -16.50
N ARG A 5 -53.54 -54.91 -15.19
CA ARG A 5 -53.27 -53.61 -14.47
C ARG A 5 -51.79 -53.33 -14.56
N ASN A 6 -51.40 -52.29 -15.30
CA ASN A 6 -50.03 -51.74 -15.28
C ASN A 6 -49.90 -50.88 -14.03
N ILE A 7 -49.00 -51.27 -13.12
CA ILE A 7 -48.57 -50.46 -11.97
C ILE A 7 -47.33 -49.70 -12.44
N GLN A 8 -47.48 -48.37 -12.64
CA GLN A 8 -46.37 -47.47 -12.85
C GLN A 8 -45.75 -47.09 -11.50
N TRP A 9 -44.49 -47.42 -11.31
CA TRP A 9 -43.71 -46.97 -10.18
C TRP A 9 -43.21 -45.53 -10.45
N ILE A 10 -43.70 -44.54 -9.69
CA ILE A 10 -43.18 -43.18 -9.69
C ILE A 10 -41.97 -43.18 -8.75
N VAL A 11 -40.75 -43.11 -9.29
CA VAL A 11 -39.55 -42.84 -8.53
C VAL A 11 -39.43 -41.34 -8.34
N VAL A 12 -39.77 -40.86 -7.15
CA VAL A 12 -39.50 -39.46 -6.74
C VAL A 12 -38.04 -39.39 -6.34
N ALA A 13 -37.19 -38.89 -7.24
CA ALA A 13 -35.82 -38.54 -6.92
C ALA A 13 -35.81 -37.24 -6.08
N LEU A 14 -35.57 -37.36 -4.78
CA LEU A 14 -35.22 -36.20 -3.92
C LEU A 14 -33.81 -35.74 -4.32
N VAL A 15 -33.74 -34.70 -5.14
CA VAL A 15 -32.49 -33.98 -5.37
C VAL A 15 -32.28 -33.06 -4.16
N THR A 16 -31.53 -33.50 -3.17
CA THR A 16 -31.00 -32.61 -2.14
C THR A 16 -29.94 -31.74 -2.81
N SER A 17 -30.28 -30.48 -3.11
CA SER A 17 -29.33 -29.45 -3.50
C SER A 17 -28.45 -29.18 -2.29
N ILE A 18 -27.30 -29.85 -2.21
CA ILE A 18 -26.21 -29.41 -1.37
C ILE A 18 -25.72 -28.08 -2.02
N GLY A 19 -26.23 -26.97 -1.54
CA GLY A 19 -25.71 -25.67 -1.93
C GLY A 19 -24.26 -25.58 -1.47
N TRP A 20 -23.32 -25.64 -2.41
CA TRP A 20 -21.98 -25.17 -2.12
C TRP A 20 -22.07 -23.69 -1.72
N PRO A 21 -21.35 -23.29 -0.65
CA PRO A 21 -21.27 -21.88 -0.34
C PRO A 21 -20.75 -21.17 -1.61
N ALA A 22 -21.53 -20.24 -2.11
CA ALA A 22 -21.08 -19.36 -3.19
C ALA A 22 -19.92 -18.55 -2.61
N PHE A 23 -18.69 -18.89 -2.97
CA PHE A 23 -17.56 -18.02 -2.70
C PHE A 23 -17.83 -16.71 -3.43
N ALA A 24 -17.77 -15.59 -2.71
CA ALA A 24 -17.91 -14.30 -3.33
C ALA A 24 -16.75 -14.09 -4.32
N ASP A 25 -17.09 -13.75 -5.57
CA ASP A 25 -16.07 -13.47 -6.60
C ASP A 25 -15.25 -12.25 -6.22
N SER A 26 -14.01 -12.17 -6.71
CA SER A 26 -13.20 -10.95 -6.55
C SER A 26 -13.87 -9.74 -7.18
N VAL A 27 -13.89 -8.61 -6.47
CA VAL A 27 -14.61 -7.40 -6.90
C VAL A 27 -13.70 -6.19 -6.93
N VAL A 28 -13.86 -5.34 -7.96
CA VAL A 28 -13.18 -4.05 -8.06
C VAL A 28 -14.19 -2.91 -8.05
N TYR A 29 -14.21 -2.15 -6.96
CA TYR A 29 -15.00 -0.92 -6.84
C TYR A 29 -14.18 0.24 -7.38
N ARG A 30 -14.71 0.98 -8.37
CA ARG A 30 -13.96 2.07 -9.03
C ARG A 30 -14.53 3.44 -8.71
N GLY A 31 -13.61 4.41 -8.56
CA GLY A 31 -13.99 5.82 -8.42
C GLY A 31 -14.72 6.15 -7.12
N ILE A 32 -14.45 5.41 -6.05
CA ILE A 32 -14.99 5.66 -4.73
C ILE A 32 -14.43 6.97 -4.17
N GLU A 33 -15.28 7.94 -3.85
CA GLU A 33 -14.86 9.19 -3.22
C GLU A 33 -14.57 8.94 -1.75
N TYR A 34 -13.31 9.12 -1.32
CA TYR A 34 -12.92 8.95 0.06
C TYR A 34 -12.79 10.27 0.82
N ALA A 35 -12.62 11.39 0.11
CA ALA A 35 -12.60 12.73 0.68
C ALA A 35 -12.83 13.80 -0.39
N LYS A 36 -13.08 15.04 0.06
CA LYS A 36 -13.27 16.19 -0.83
C LYS A 36 -12.72 17.49 -0.22
N PRO A 37 -11.41 17.58 0.12
CA PRO A 37 -10.82 18.80 0.61
C PRO A 37 -10.89 19.91 -0.44
N ASP A 38 -11.24 21.14 -0.03
CA ASP A 38 -11.30 22.32 -0.90
C ASP A 38 -12.08 22.09 -2.21
N ASN A 39 -13.18 21.35 -2.15
CA ASN A 39 -13.94 20.89 -3.33
C ASN A 39 -13.17 20.01 -4.33
N HIS A 40 -11.96 19.55 -4.00
CA HIS A 40 -11.20 18.60 -4.81
C HIS A 40 -11.58 17.16 -4.45
N ARG A 41 -12.23 16.44 -5.40
CA ARG A 41 -12.65 15.05 -5.16
C ARG A 41 -11.43 14.12 -5.15
N LEU A 42 -11.24 13.42 -4.06
CA LEU A 42 -10.21 12.39 -3.91
C LEU A 42 -10.86 11.01 -4.10
N LEU A 43 -10.40 10.29 -5.11
CA LEU A 43 -10.99 9.04 -5.56
C LEU A 43 -10.05 7.86 -5.31
N ALA A 44 -10.63 6.72 -4.96
CA ALA A 44 -9.96 5.43 -4.85
C ALA A 44 -10.56 4.38 -5.78
N ASP A 45 -9.76 3.35 -6.11
CA ASP A 45 -10.24 2.06 -6.59
C ASP A 45 -9.92 1.01 -5.52
N ILE A 46 -10.91 0.17 -5.19
CA ILE A 46 -10.77 -0.82 -4.13
C ILE A 46 -10.90 -2.21 -4.75
N TYR A 47 -9.90 -3.04 -4.53
CA TYR A 47 -9.77 -4.40 -5.03
C TYR A 47 -10.00 -5.35 -3.86
N VAL A 48 -11.07 -6.12 -3.89
CA VAL A 48 -11.45 -7.06 -2.81
C VAL A 48 -11.25 -8.48 -3.30
N PRO A 49 -10.49 -9.33 -2.58
CA PRO A 49 -10.28 -10.74 -2.93
C PRO A 49 -11.57 -11.55 -2.93
N GLU A 50 -11.49 -12.75 -3.49
CA GLU A 50 -12.51 -13.78 -3.30
C GLU A 50 -12.54 -14.26 -1.85
N GLY A 51 -13.74 -14.60 -1.34
CA GLY A 51 -13.95 -15.15 0.00
C GLY A 51 -14.63 -14.20 0.97
N GLU A 52 -14.76 -14.63 2.22
CA GLU A 52 -15.53 -13.91 3.25
C GLU A 52 -14.70 -12.84 3.98
N GLY A 53 -13.36 -12.96 4.02
CA GLY A 53 -12.49 -12.09 4.80
C GLY A 53 -12.64 -12.26 6.33
N PRO A 54 -12.22 -11.29 7.17
CA PRO A 54 -11.56 -10.06 6.75
C PRO A 54 -10.13 -10.30 6.23
N PHE A 55 -9.75 -9.56 5.19
CA PHE A 55 -8.45 -9.64 4.54
C PHE A 55 -7.49 -8.58 5.06
N PRO A 56 -6.17 -8.83 5.12
CA PRO A 56 -5.22 -7.76 5.32
C PRO A 56 -5.41 -6.65 4.29
N GLY A 57 -5.24 -5.40 4.72
CA GLY A 57 -5.43 -4.23 3.87
C GLY A 57 -4.11 -3.71 3.30
N VAL A 58 -4.17 -3.08 2.11
CA VAL A 58 -3.05 -2.32 1.55
C VAL A 58 -3.53 -0.97 1.05
N LEU A 59 -3.02 0.11 1.64
CA LEU A 59 -3.13 1.46 1.07
C LEU A 59 -2.07 1.62 -0.01
N MET A 60 -2.50 1.74 -1.27
CA MET A 60 -1.60 1.80 -2.43
C MET A 60 -1.53 3.21 -3.01
N VAL A 61 -0.30 3.76 -3.11
CA VAL A 61 -0.03 5.15 -3.50
C VAL A 61 0.83 5.20 -4.75
N HIS A 62 0.33 5.88 -5.80
CA HIS A 62 1.02 6.00 -7.08
C HIS A 62 2.22 6.96 -7.02
N GLY A 63 3.18 6.77 -7.94
CA GLY A 63 4.28 7.69 -8.20
C GLY A 63 3.87 8.87 -9.08
N GLY A 64 4.87 9.61 -9.57
CA GLY A 64 4.68 10.75 -10.48
C GLY A 64 5.18 12.07 -9.92
N ALA A 65 6.28 12.02 -9.13
CA ALA A 65 6.96 13.20 -8.57
C ALA A 65 6.02 14.16 -7.82
N TRP A 66 4.98 13.66 -7.16
CA TRP A 66 3.95 14.43 -6.44
C TRP A 66 3.18 15.44 -7.31
N MET A 67 3.45 15.53 -8.61
CA MET A 67 2.85 16.49 -9.56
C MET A 67 2.02 15.83 -10.65
N SER A 68 2.08 14.53 -10.78
CA SER A 68 1.35 13.74 -11.78
C SER A 68 1.02 12.35 -11.25
N GLY A 69 0.27 11.58 -12.01
CA GLY A 69 -0.07 10.21 -11.66
C GLY A 69 -1.55 10.01 -11.41
N HIS A 70 -1.93 8.76 -11.27
CA HIS A 70 -3.31 8.35 -11.08
C HIS A 70 -3.36 6.96 -10.43
N LYS A 71 -4.37 6.70 -9.60
CA LYS A 71 -4.61 5.41 -8.92
C LYS A 71 -4.56 4.19 -9.87
N GLY A 72 -4.94 4.38 -11.14
CA GLY A 72 -4.87 3.32 -12.16
C GLY A 72 -3.46 2.93 -12.59
N HIS A 73 -2.44 3.76 -12.35
CA HIS A 73 -1.05 3.44 -12.74
C HIS A 73 -0.47 2.27 -11.95
N VAL A 74 -0.97 1.98 -10.77
CA VAL A 74 -0.54 0.88 -9.89
C VAL A 74 -1.52 -0.31 -9.91
N ALA A 75 -2.49 -0.31 -10.83
CA ALA A 75 -3.53 -1.35 -10.92
C ALA A 75 -2.95 -2.77 -11.10
N GLY A 76 -1.82 -2.91 -11.80
CA GLY A 76 -1.13 -4.21 -11.96
C GLY A 76 -0.68 -4.78 -10.61
N HIS A 77 -0.04 -3.98 -9.78
CA HIS A 77 0.36 -4.36 -8.42
C HIS A 77 -0.85 -4.62 -7.52
N ALA A 78 -1.90 -3.79 -7.63
CA ALA A 78 -3.13 -3.99 -6.87
C ALA A 78 -3.80 -5.35 -7.17
N HIS A 79 -3.88 -5.74 -8.45
CA HIS A 79 -4.40 -7.05 -8.83
C HIS A 79 -3.53 -8.22 -8.34
N GLN A 80 -2.21 -8.06 -8.32
CA GLN A 80 -1.30 -9.09 -7.80
C GLN A 80 -1.52 -9.31 -6.31
N LEU A 81 -1.60 -8.23 -5.51
CA LEU A 81 -1.86 -8.32 -4.07
C LEU A 81 -3.29 -8.82 -3.78
N MET A 82 -4.29 -8.40 -4.56
CA MET A 82 -5.65 -8.93 -4.44
C MET A 82 -5.67 -10.46 -4.62
N LYS A 83 -4.94 -11.00 -5.62
CA LYS A 83 -4.82 -12.45 -5.84
C LYS A 83 -4.08 -13.18 -4.70
N ARG A 84 -3.31 -12.46 -3.89
CA ARG A 84 -2.64 -12.97 -2.68
C ARG A 84 -3.51 -12.84 -1.43
N GLY A 85 -4.77 -12.40 -1.56
CA GLY A 85 -5.69 -12.27 -0.43
C GLY A 85 -5.65 -10.94 0.30
N TYR A 86 -5.15 -9.87 -0.33
CA TYR A 86 -5.15 -8.52 0.24
C TYR A 86 -6.29 -7.67 -0.31
N THR A 87 -7.05 -6.99 0.52
CA THR A 87 -7.89 -5.89 0.06
C THR A 87 -7.03 -4.65 -0.19
N VAL A 88 -7.00 -4.17 -1.44
CA VAL A 88 -6.14 -3.05 -1.84
C VAL A 88 -6.97 -1.82 -2.14
N MET A 89 -6.65 -0.68 -1.50
CA MET A 89 -7.22 0.62 -1.82
C MET A 89 -6.16 1.48 -2.52
N SER A 90 -6.27 1.61 -3.85
CA SER A 90 -5.41 2.49 -4.64
C SER A 90 -6.01 3.89 -4.72
N ILE A 91 -5.26 4.93 -4.35
CA ILE A 91 -5.76 6.29 -4.18
C ILE A 91 -5.17 7.29 -5.18
N ASN A 92 -5.98 8.31 -5.52
CA ASN A 92 -5.49 9.59 -6.00
C ASN A 92 -5.24 10.50 -4.79
N TYR A 93 -4.30 11.40 -4.90
CA TYR A 93 -4.01 12.46 -3.91
C TYR A 93 -3.83 13.80 -4.62
N ARG A 94 -3.93 14.92 -3.90
CA ARG A 94 -3.75 16.26 -4.45
C ARG A 94 -2.33 16.45 -4.97
N LEU A 95 -2.20 17.08 -6.15
CA LEU A 95 -0.94 17.18 -6.88
C LEU A 95 -0.37 18.61 -6.85
N ALA A 96 0.97 18.68 -6.74
CA ALA A 96 1.74 19.90 -6.95
C ALA A 96 1.71 20.31 -8.44
N PRO A 97 2.00 21.59 -8.76
CA PRO A 97 2.30 22.69 -7.85
C PRO A 97 1.06 23.34 -7.23
N LYS A 98 -0.15 22.96 -7.65
CA LYS A 98 -1.41 23.52 -7.16
C LYS A 98 -1.59 23.26 -5.66
N HIS A 99 -1.29 22.05 -5.23
CA HIS A 99 -1.32 21.66 -3.83
C HIS A 99 0.09 21.24 -3.42
N LYS A 100 0.73 22.02 -2.59
CA LYS A 100 2.09 21.76 -2.11
C LYS A 100 2.07 20.83 -0.89
N PHE A 101 3.23 20.34 -0.51
CA PHE A 101 3.40 19.64 0.76
C PHE A 101 2.89 20.55 1.93
N PRO A 102 2.14 20.02 2.91
CA PRO A 102 1.92 18.60 3.20
C PRO A 102 0.66 17.96 2.56
N ALA A 103 -0.04 18.61 1.62
CA ALA A 103 -1.34 18.14 1.09
C ALA A 103 -1.36 16.65 0.70
N GLN A 104 -0.27 16.12 0.13
CA GLN A 104 -0.18 14.74 -0.32
C GLN A 104 -0.19 13.75 0.85
N ILE A 105 0.55 14.04 1.90
CA ILE A 105 0.59 13.17 3.08
C ILE A 105 -0.72 13.26 3.90
N ASP A 106 -1.35 14.42 3.94
CA ASP A 106 -2.65 14.60 4.60
C ASP A 106 -3.75 13.80 3.89
N ASP A 107 -3.69 13.72 2.55
CA ASP A 107 -4.61 12.90 1.76
C ASP A 107 -4.37 11.40 2.01
N CYS A 108 -3.12 10.96 2.17
CA CYS A 108 -2.79 9.58 2.54
C CYS A 108 -3.31 9.23 3.94
N ARG A 109 -3.14 10.09 4.93
CA ARG A 109 -3.72 9.93 6.28
C ARG A 109 -5.24 9.83 6.23
N THR A 110 -5.88 10.70 5.47
CA THR A 110 -7.33 10.70 5.28
C THR A 110 -7.81 9.41 4.62
N ALA A 111 -7.09 8.91 3.62
CA ALA A 111 -7.40 7.65 2.96
C ALA A 111 -7.29 6.46 3.93
N LEU A 112 -6.26 6.43 4.77
CA LEU A 112 -6.06 5.35 5.74
C LEU A 112 -7.16 5.34 6.81
N ARG A 113 -7.55 6.52 7.35
CA ARG A 113 -8.71 6.63 8.24
C ARG A 113 -10.00 6.15 7.57
N TRP A 114 -10.24 6.60 6.33
CA TRP A 114 -11.41 6.19 5.57
C TRP A 114 -11.43 4.67 5.33
N MET A 115 -10.30 4.07 5.02
CA MET A 115 -10.15 2.63 4.82
C MET A 115 -10.54 1.85 6.09
N ARG A 116 -10.10 2.29 7.28
CA ARG A 116 -10.48 1.68 8.57
C ARG A 116 -11.98 1.87 8.89
N GLN A 117 -12.51 3.07 8.66
CA GLN A 117 -13.94 3.37 8.90
C GLN A 117 -14.87 2.55 8.00
N ASN A 118 -14.42 2.18 6.80
CA ASN A 118 -15.20 1.40 5.83
C ASN A 118 -14.76 -0.07 5.75
N ALA A 119 -13.96 -0.54 6.70
CA ALA A 119 -13.36 -1.87 6.70
C ALA A 119 -14.38 -2.99 6.53
N LYS A 120 -15.53 -2.90 7.20
CA LYS A 120 -16.62 -3.89 7.11
C LYS A 120 -17.18 -4.00 5.68
N ASN A 121 -17.28 -2.89 4.95
CA ASN A 121 -17.87 -2.85 3.61
C ASN A 121 -16.95 -3.50 2.56
N TYR A 122 -15.65 -3.53 2.84
CA TYR A 122 -14.62 -4.03 1.91
C TYR A 122 -13.81 -5.19 2.50
N HIS A 123 -14.34 -5.84 3.54
CA HIS A 123 -13.74 -7.03 4.18
C HIS A 123 -12.29 -6.82 4.62
N ILE A 124 -11.97 -5.67 5.20
CA ILE A 124 -10.60 -5.31 5.62
C ILE A 124 -10.39 -5.66 7.10
N ASP A 125 -9.27 -6.31 7.40
CA ASP A 125 -8.75 -6.43 8.76
C ASP A 125 -8.01 -5.14 9.14
N THR A 126 -8.60 -4.37 10.05
CA THR A 126 -8.03 -3.09 10.48
C THR A 126 -6.77 -3.21 11.34
N THR A 127 -6.45 -4.40 11.81
CA THR A 127 -5.22 -4.65 12.60
C THR A 127 -4.03 -4.97 11.69
N ARG A 128 -4.26 -5.26 10.41
CA ARG A 128 -3.26 -5.65 9.42
C ARG A 128 -3.37 -4.80 8.16
N ILE A 129 -2.90 -3.53 8.22
CA ILE A 129 -2.90 -2.63 7.05
C ILE A 129 -1.48 -2.20 6.73
N ALA A 130 -1.02 -2.48 5.51
CA ALA A 130 0.25 -2.02 4.98
C ALA A 130 0.10 -0.82 4.05
N GLY A 131 1.20 -0.06 3.90
CA GLY A 131 1.38 0.91 2.82
C GLY A 131 2.18 0.30 1.67
N PHE A 132 1.75 0.53 0.44
CA PHE A 132 2.53 0.16 -0.76
C PHE A 132 2.63 1.36 -1.69
N GLY A 133 3.84 1.71 -2.13
CA GLY A 133 4.02 2.80 -3.08
C GLY A 133 5.29 2.70 -3.91
N TYR A 134 5.30 3.43 -5.04
CA TYR A 134 6.47 3.53 -5.91
C TYR A 134 6.87 4.99 -6.14
N SER A 135 8.19 5.28 -6.16
CA SER A 135 8.71 6.64 -6.38
C SER A 135 8.13 7.63 -5.36
N ALA A 136 7.47 8.70 -5.78
CA ALA A 136 6.76 9.61 -4.89
C ALA A 136 5.73 8.90 -3.98
N GLY A 137 5.07 7.83 -4.46
CA GLY A 137 4.18 7.01 -3.65
C GLY A 137 4.93 6.21 -2.59
N GLY A 138 6.09 5.64 -2.94
CA GLY A 138 6.98 4.97 -1.98
C GLY A 138 7.48 5.91 -0.88
N HIS A 139 7.82 7.15 -1.25
CA HIS A 139 8.12 8.21 -0.30
C HIS A 139 6.95 8.47 0.65
N LEU A 140 5.72 8.66 0.11
CA LEU A 140 4.55 9.01 0.91
C LEU A 140 4.17 7.90 1.90
N VAL A 141 4.27 6.62 1.52
CA VAL A 141 3.98 5.52 2.47
C VAL A 141 5.06 5.38 3.54
N CYS A 142 6.34 5.63 3.22
CA CYS A 142 7.40 5.72 4.25
C CYS A 142 7.13 6.89 5.20
N LEU A 143 6.82 8.06 4.68
CA LEU A 143 6.54 9.23 5.51
C LEU A 143 5.29 9.03 6.39
N LEU A 144 4.24 8.38 5.86
CA LEU A 144 3.03 8.04 6.60
C LEU A 144 3.33 7.09 7.77
N ALA A 145 4.18 6.11 7.54
CA ALA A 145 4.50 5.09 8.54
C ALA A 145 5.41 5.60 9.66
N LEU A 146 6.41 6.44 9.32
CA LEU A 146 7.45 6.87 10.25
C LEU A 146 7.10 8.18 10.96
N ASN A 147 6.45 9.12 10.26
CA ASN A 147 5.91 10.33 10.89
C ASN A 147 4.55 10.03 11.52
N GLN A 148 4.56 9.17 12.54
CA GLN A 148 3.36 8.71 13.22
C GLN A 148 2.65 9.88 13.90
N SER A 149 1.36 9.98 13.67
CA SER A 149 0.49 10.92 14.36
C SER A 149 0.07 10.35 15.73
N GLU A 150 -0.50 11.19 16.60
CA GLU A 150 -1.11 10.73 17.87
C GLU A 150 -2.38 9.88 17.65
N HIS A 151 -2.78 9.67 16.39
CA HIS A 151 -3.98 8.95 15.97
C HIS A 151 -3.64 7.53 15.51
N PRO A 152 -3.88 6.48 16.32
CA PRO A 152 -3.55 5.10 15.96
C PRO A 152 -4.21 4.62 14.65
N GLU A 153 -5.36 5.21 14.29
CA GLU A 153 -6.04 4.93 13.04
C GLU A 153 -5.26 5.38 11.79
N GLU A 154 -4.20 6.15 11.94
CA GLU A 154 -3.28 6.57 10.88
C GLU A 154 -1.98 5.76 10.84
N HIS A 155 -1.83 4.73 11.69
CA HIS A 155 -0.64 3.90 11.73
C HIS A 155 -0.73 2.72 10.76
N LEU A 156 0.36 2.50 10.01
CA LEU A 156 0.57 1.31 9.17
C LEU A 156 1.32 0.24 9.97
N GLN A 157 1.05 -1.03 9.68
CA GLN A 157 1.70 -2.17 10.32
C GLN A 157 2.85 -2.76 9.49
N ALA A 158 2.98 -2.36 8.22
CA ALA A 158 4.10 -2.70 7.34
C ALA A 158 4.17 -1.71 6.19
N VAL A 159 5.31 -1.61 5.53
CA VAL A 159 5.51 -0.76 4.34
C VAL A 159 6.25 -1.50 3.24
N VAL A 160 5.81 -1.28 2.01
CA VAL A 160 6.54 -1.62 0.78
C VAL A 160 6.83 -0.35 0.00
N ALA A 161 8.09 -0.02 -0.18
CA ALA A 161 8.53 1.20 -0.83
C ALA A 161 9.47 0.91 -2.01
N GLY A 162 8.97 1.08 -3.23
CA GLY A 162 9.76 0.94 -4.44
C GLY A 162 10.30 2.27 -4.95
N GLY A 163 11.58 2.34 -5.35
CA GLY A 163 12.20 3.51 -5.97
C GLY A 163 12.03 4.82 -5.17
N ALA A 164 11.94 4.74 -3.85
CA ALA A 164 11.50 5.83 -3.00
C ALA A 164 12.62 6.85 -2.70
N PRO A 165 12.40 8.17 -2.90
CA PRO A 165 13.27 9.20 -2.38
C PRO A 165 12.96 9.44 -0.89
N CYS A 166 13.91 9.17 0.02
CA CYS A 166 13.65 9.19 1.48
C CYS A 166 14.47 10.23 2.25
N LYS A 167 15.43 10.90 1.60
CA LYS A 167 16.35 11.83 2.28
C LYS A 167 16.54 13.11 1.48
N PHE A 168 15.95 14.21 1.92
CA PHE A 168 16.01 15.50 1.23
C PHE A 168 17.00 16.49 1.83
N GLU A 169 17.58 16.21 3.00
CA GLU A 169 18.60 17.05 3.63
C GLU A 169 19.87 17.16 2.78
N ASN A 170 20.09 16.21 1.86
CA ASN A 170 21.21 16.19 0.94
C ASN A 170 20.96 16.97 -0.36
N VAL A 171 19.75 17.50 -0.59
CA VAL A 171 19.48 18.37 -1.73
C VAL A 171 20.30 19.65 -1.56
N PRO A 172 21.02 20.12 -2.59
CA PRO A 172 21.80 21.36 -2.47
C PRO A 172 20.92 22.53 -2.00
N PRO A 173 21.41 23.39 -1.08
CA PRO A 173 20.58 24.41 -0.42
C PRO A 173 19.81 25.32 -1.37
N ASP A 174 20.42 25.69 -2.48
CA ASP A 174 19.86 26.60 -3.48
C ASP A 174 19.22 25.89 -4.69
N SER A 175 19.12 24.56 -4.64
CA SER A 175 18.51 23.79 -5.72
C SER A 175 16.99 23.93 -5.75
N PRO A 176 16.40 24.35 -6.88
CA PRO A 176 14.93 24.48 -7.00
C PRO A 176 14.24 23.15 -7.35
N VAL A 177 14.97 22.03 -7.37
CA VAL A 177 14.50 20.76 -7.90
C VAL A 177 13.20 20.24 -7.25
N LEU A 178 12.97 20.56 -5.98
CA LEU A 178 11.75 20.20 -5.24
C LEU A 178 10.87 21.42 -4.90
N ALA A 179 11.25 22.62 -5.32
CA ALA A 179 10.54 23.85 -4.96
C ALA A 179 9.09 23.89 -5.48
N TYR A 180 8.82 23.25 -6.63
CA TYR A 180 7.45 23.12 -7.16
C TYR A 180 6.51 22.38 -6.20
N TRP A 181 7.05 21.44 -5.40
CA TRP A 181 6.31 20.61 -4.46
C TRP A 181 6.42 21.14 -3.02
N LEU A 182 7.62 21.48 -2.55
CA LEU A 182 7.86 21.92 -1.17
C LEU A 182 7.61 23.42 -0.96
N GLY A 183 7.54 24.20 -2.03
CA GLY A 183 7.20 25.64 -1.95
C GLY A 183 8.37 26.61 -2.05
N GLY A 184 9.59 26.14 -1.91
CA GLY A 184 10.83 26.90 -2.00
C GLY A 184 12.05 25.99 -1.98
N THR A 185 13.25 26.57 -2.00
CA THR A 185 14.52 25.86 -1.87
C THR A 185 14.75 25.39 -0.43
N ARG A 186 15.70 24.47 -0.22
CA ARG A 186 16.06 24.02 1.12
C ARG A 186 16.65 25.14 1.99
N ARG A 187 17.32 26.14 1.39
CA ARG A 187 17.81 27.33 2.10
C ARG A 187 16.65 28.16 2.64
N GLU A 188 15.58 28.33 1.86
CA GLU A 188 14.40 29.11 2.23
C GLU A 188 13.51 28.36 3.23
N LEU A 189 13.36 27.04 3.08
CA LEU A 189 12.41 26.22 3.83
C LEU A 189 13.07 24.96 4.45
N PRO A 190 14.14 25.10 5.27
CA PRO A 190 14.89 23.93 5.79
C PRO A 190 14.02 23.01 6.65
N VAL A 191 13.03 23.55 7.36
CA VAL A 191 12.11 22.77 8.20
C VAL A 191 11.21 21.91 7.32
N VAL A 192 10.65 22.44 6.24
CA VAL A 192 9.77 21.70 5.31
C VAL A 192 10.52 20.54 4.65
N TYR A 193 11.78 20.73 4.27
CA TYR A 193 12.62 19.65 3.71
C TYR A 193 12.88 18.54 4.72
N ARG A 194 13.06 18.89 6.00
CA ARG A 194 13.20 17.90 7.09
C ARG A 194 11.89 17.16 7.34
N GLU A 195 10.77 17.89 7.44
CA GLU A 195 9.43 17.30 7.62
C GLU A 195 8.99 16.41 6.46
N ALA A 196 9.47 16.69 5.24
CA ALA A 196 9.24 15.85 4.09
C ALA A 196 10.20 14.64 3.99
N SER A 197 11.23 14.54 4.83
CA SER A 197 12.23 13.47 4.79
C SER A 197 11.86 12.32 5.73
N PRO A 198 11.48 11.13 5.25
CA PRO A 198 11.23 9.98 6.12
C PRO A 198 12.38 9.66 7.09
N THR A 199 13.64 9.85 6.67
CA THR A 199 14.82 9.64 7.52
C THR A 199 14.86 10.49 8.79
N THR A 200 14.03 11.53 8.88
CA THR A 200 13.94 12.40 10.08
C THR A 200 13.21 11.73 11.25
N PHE A 201 12.34 10.76 10.95
CA PHE A 201 11.36 10.25 11.92
C PHE A 201 11.64 8.83 12.40
N VAL A 202 12.77 8.23 12.00
CA VAL A 202 13.09 6.83 12.33
C VAL A 202 13.18 6.62 13.85
N GLY A 203 12.44 5.64 14.34
CA GLY A 203 12.40 5.20 15.73
C GLY A 203 12.34 3.67 15.86
N ARG A 204 12.48 3.15 17.09
CA ARG A 204 12.49 1.70 17.35
C ARG A 204 11.13 1.01 17.17
N ASP A 205 10.06 1.78 17.34
CA ASP A 205 8.68 1.28 17.26
C ASP A 205 8.09 1.39 15.85
N ASP A 206 8.93 1.68 14.85
CA ASP A 206 8.51 1.80 13.47
C ASP A 206 8.12 0.43 12.88
N PRO A 207 7.13 0.41 11.97
CA PRO A 207 6.71 -0.83 11.33
C PRO A 207 7.80 -1.40 10.40
N PRO A 208 7.79 -2.71 10.14
CA PRO A 208 8.67 -3.35 9.17
C PRO A 208 8.58 -2.73 7.77
N VAL A 209 9.72 -2.56 7.08
CA VAL A 209 9.78 -1.94 5.75
C VAL A 209 10.54 -2.82 4.74
N PHE A 210 9.88 -3.11 3.61
CA PHE A 210 10.52 -3.72 2.44
C PHE A 210 10.80 -2.66 1.39
N PHE A 211 12.05 -2.57 0.96
CA PHE A 211 12.47 -1.70 -0.14
C PHE A 211 12.79 -2.53 -1.38
N PHE A 212 12.40 -2.02 -2.56
CA PHE A 212 12.96 -2.48 -3.83
C PHE A 212 13.37 -1.29 -4.70
N HIS A 213 14.51 -1.39 -5.37
CA HIS A 213 15.08 -0.27 -6.11
C HIS A 213 15.86 -0.75 -7.33
N GLY A 214 15.80 -0.02 -8.43
CA GLY A 214 16.62 -0.32 -9.59
C GLY A 214 18.09 0.04 -9.34
N GLU A 215 19.00 -0.88 -9.64
CA GLU A 215 20.46 -0.69 -9.45
C GLU A 215 20.97 0.54 -10.22
N ASP A 216 20.49 0.70 -11.47
CA ASP A 216 20.88 1.78 -12.38
C ASP A 216 19.92 2.97 -12.35
N ASP A 217 19.17 3.17 -11.26
CA ASP A 217 18.23 4.28 -11.15
C ASP A 217 18.96 5.62 -11.05
N LEU A 218 18.88 6.39 -12.13
CA LEU A 218 19.47 7.73 -12.23
C LEU A 218 18.49 8.84 -11.84
N LEU A 219 17.20 8.55 -11.78
CA LEU A 219 16.16 9.53 -11.41
C LEU A 219 16.08 9.67 -9.88
N VAL A 220 15.95 8.54 -9.20
CA VAL A 220 16.04 8.45 -7.74
C VAL A 220 17.18 7.50 -7.41
N ARG A 221 18.29 8.05 -6.95
CA ARG A 221 19.46 7.22 -6.64
C ARG A 221 19.15 6.20 -5.54
N PRO A 222 19.53 4.90 -5.67
CA PRO A 222 19.27 3.87 -4.68
C PRO A 222 19.75 4.22 -3.26
N ARG A 223 20.82 5.03 -3.17
CA ARG A 223 21.33 5.52 -1.89
C ARG A 223 20.31 6.28 -1.04
N SER A 224 19.24 6.80 -1.63
CA SER A 224 18.22 7.55 -0.90
C SER A 224 17.34 6.62 -0.05
N SER A 225 16.81 5.57 -0.64
CA SER A 225 16.06 4.54 0.11
C SER A 225 17.00 3.65 0.95
N LYS A 226 18.25 3.39 0.47
CA LYS A 226 19.25 2.68 1.26
C LYS A 226 19.60 3.40 2.57
N ALA A 227 19.67 4.74 2.56
CA ALA A 227 19.89 5.52 3.78
C ALA A 227 18.77 5.34 4.80
N LEU A 228 17.51 5.23 4.36
CA LEU A 228 16.40 4.95 5.26
C LEU A 228 16.45 3.50 5.78
N HIS A 229 16.71 2.54 4.89
CA HIS A 229 16.91 1.14 5.26
C HIS A 229 17.98 1.00 6.35
N ASP A 230 19.15 1.63 6.17
CA ASP A 230 20.26 1.52 7.12
C ASP A 230 19.89 2.12 8.49
N LEU A 231 19.21 3.28 8.50
CA LEU A 231 18.73 3.91 9.73
C LEU A 231 17.69 3.03 10.46
N LEU A 232 16.77 2.38 9.73
CA LEU A 232 15.81 1.44 10.31
C LEU A 232 16.54 0.25 10.95
N ALA A 233 17.51 -0.35 10.25
CA ALA A 233 18.31 -1.46 10.76
C ALA A 233 19.14 -1.06 11.99
N GLU A 234 19.72 0.15 12.03
CA GLU A 234 20.43 0.71 13.18
C GLU A 234 19.53 0.93 14.41
N ASN A 235 18.21 1.02 14.20
CA ASN A 235 17.20 1.15 15.25
C ASN A 235 16.46 -0.17 15.57
N ASP A 236 17.00 -1.32 15.15
CA ASP A 236 16.45 -2.66 15.37
C ASP A 236 15.08 -2.89 14.69
N VAL A 237 14.70 -2.05 13.70
CA VAL A 237 13.49 -2.24 12.93
C VAL A 237 13.71 -3.24 11.81
N ARG A 238 12.82 -4.22 11.68
CA ARG A 238 12.89 -5.21 10.58
C ARG A 238 12.79 -4.51 9.24
N THR A 239 13.82 -4.65 8.41
CA THR A 239 13.88 -4.06 7.08
C THR A 239 14.59 -4.96 6.08
N GLU A 240 14.10 -4.98 4.85
CA GLU A 240 14.69 -5.73 3.74
C GLU A 240 14.91 -4.81 2.54
N PHE A 241 16.00 -5.04 1.79
CA PHE A 241 16.34 -4.24 0.61
C PHE A 241 16.62 -5.14 -0.60
N HIS A 242 15.75 -5.07 -1.61
CA HIS A 242 15.91 -5.78 -2.86
C HIS A 242 16.40 -4.83 -3.96
N LEU A 243 17.64 -5.01 -4.41
CA LEU A 243 18.17 -4.31 -5.56
C LEU A 243 17.79 -5.08 -6.82
N VAL A 244 17.12 -4.42 -7.77
CA VAL A 244 16.74 -4.99 -9.06
C VAL A 244 17.90 -4.78 -10.04
N PRO A 245 18.62 -5.85 -10.45
CA PRO A 245 19.81 -5.71 -11.28
C PRO A 245 19.52 -5.07 -12.64
N GLU A 246 20.47 -4.27 -13.13
CA GLU A 246 20.42 -3.65 -14.46
C GLU A 246 19.11 -2.88 -14.74
N ALA A 247 18.44 -2.40 -13.70
CA ALA A 247 17.16 -1.71 -13.82
C ALA A 247 17.28 -0.24 -13.45
N GLY A 248 16.87 0.63 -14.36
CA GLY A 248 16.57 2.02 -14.07
C GLY A 248 15.18 2.17 -13.42
N HIS A 249 14.78 3.42 -13.14
CA HIS A 249 13.56 3.74 -12.38
C HIS A 249 12.30 3.06 -12.91
N LEU A 250 11.99 3.16 -14.20
CA LEU A 250 10.79 2.55 -14.76
C LEU A 250 10.91 1.03 -14.91
N LYS A 251 12.08 0.50 -15.25
CA LYS A 251 12.28 -0.95 -15.39
C LYS A 251 12.06 -1.65 -14.04
N ALA A 252 12.52 -1.07 -12.95
CA ALA A 252 12.30 -1.60 -11.59
C ALA A 252 10.83 -1.58 -11.18
N PHE A 253 10.05 -0.57 -11.60
CA PHE A 253 8.60 -0.55 -11.38
C PHE A 253 7.88 -1.71 -12.06
N PHE A 254 8.31 -2.11 -13.26
CA PHE A 254 7.73 -3.21 -14.03
C PHE A 254 8.43 -4.55 -13.79
N ASP A 255 9.35 -4.63 -12.83
CA ASP A 255 9.95 -5.91 -12.45
C ASP A 255 8.89 -6.89 -11.97
N ARG A 256 9.04 -8.17 -12.35
CA ARG A 256 8.06 -9.20 -12.00
C ARG A 256 8.33 -9.84 -10.64
N ASN A 257 9.58 -9.81 -10.18
CA ASN A 257 10.01 -10.46 -8.95
C ASN A 257 9.82 -9.53 -7.73
N ALA A 258 10.05 -8.22 -7.90
CA ALA A 258 9.97 -7.27 -6.79
C ALA A 258 8.56 -7.26 -6.11
N PRO A 259 7.44 -7.24 -6.86
CA PRO A 259 6.10 -7.33 -6.24
C PRO A 259 5.84 -8.67 -5.56
N GLN A 260 6.40 -9.79 -6.08
CA GLN A 260 6.27 -11.09 -5.42
C GLN A 260 7.01 -11.11 -4.10
N ARG A 261 8.28 -10.65 -4.07
CA ARG A 261 9.06 -10.50 -2.84
C ARG A 261 8.39 -9.56 -1.83
N ALA A 262 7.80 -8.47 -2.33
CA ALA A 262 7.03 -7.55 -1.49
C ALA A 262 5.81 -8.24 -0.84
N ALA A 263 5.08 -9.05 -1.61
CA ALA A 263 3.97 -9.83 -1.09
C ALA A 263 4.44 -10.90 -0.08
N ASP A 264 5.53 -11.63 -0.37
CA ASP A 264 6.14 -12.60 0.55
C ASP A 264 6.58 -11.93 1.86
N PHE A 265 7.15 -10.73 1.79
CA PHE A 265 7.47 -9.94 2.97
C PHE A 265 6.22 -9.58 3.78
N LEU A 266 5.16 -9.07 3.13
CA LEU A 266 3.90 -8.75 3.82
C LEU A 266 3.26 -9.99 4.43
N ASP A 267 3.25 -11.12 3.73
CA ASP A 267 2.75 -12.39 4.27
C ASP A 267 3.53 -12.77 5.54
N SER A 268 4.85 -12.65 5.53
CA SER A 268 5.69 -12.97 6.70
C SER A 268 5.50 -12.01 7.88
N VAL A 269 5.03 -10.78 7.64
CA VAL A 269 4.69 -9.83 8.72
C VAL A 269 3.28 -10.09 9.27
N PHE A 270 2.33 -10.48 8.41
CA PHE A 270 0.92 -10.58 8.79
C PHE A 270 0.45 -12.00 9.11
N VAL A 271 1.19 -13.04 8.70
CA VAL A 271 0.87 -14.46 8.95
C VAL A 271 1.65 -15.04 10.13
N GLU A 272 2.79 -14.45 10.52
CA GLU A 272 3.50 -14.75 11.75
C GLU A 272 3.35 -13.57 12.74
N PRO A 273 3.08 -13.73 14.05
CA PRO A 273 3.28 -14.88 14.92
C PRO A 273 2.12 -15.13 15.89
N LEU A 274 1.48 -16.27 15.91
CA LEU A 274 0.67 -16.72 17.04
C LEU A 274 1.36 -17.85 17.84
N GLU A 275 2.60 -18.21 17.54
CA GLU A 275 3.30 -19.30 18.23
C GLU A 275 4.22 -18.88 19.38
N SER A 276 4.61 -17.61 19.50
CA SER A 276 5.51 -17.17 20.59
C SER A 276 4.83 -16.82 21.92
N GLU A 277 3.49 -16.80 21.97
CA GLU A 277 2.74 -16.52 23.22
C GLU A 277 2.16 -17.77 23.90
N ARG A 278 2.50 -18.98 23.45
CA ARG A 278 1.97 -20.23 24.04
C ARG A 278 2.99 -21.11 24.73
N GLU A 279 4.16 -20.62 25.07
CA GLU A 279 5.09 -21.31 25.93
C GLU A 279 5.40 -20.45 27.17
N GLU A 280 4.48 -20.39 28.11
CA GLU A 280 4.84 -20.31 29.53
C GLU A 280 4.23 -21.51 30.23
N PRO A 281 5.07 -22.25 31.01
CA PRO A 281 4.72 -23.48 31.70
C PRO A 281 3.81 -23.27 32.90
#